data_99c0298bb1e7544a252c12c73ddf3514
#
_entry.id   99c0298bb1e7544a252c12c73ddf3514
#
_cell.length_a   1.000
_cell.length_b   1.000
_cell.length_c   1.000
_cell.angle_alpha   90.00
_cell.angle_beta   90.00
_cell.angle_gamma   90.00
#
_symmetry.space_group_name_H-M   'P 1'
#
loop_
_entity.id
_entity.type
_entity.pdbx_description
1 polymer ?
#
loop_
_entity_poly.entity_id
_entity_poly.type
_entity_poly.pdbx_seq_one_letter_code
_entity_poly.pdbx_strand_id
1 'polypeptide(L)'
;MLELQSSEFILPKDSSTGDDSCAFTIIDNALLVSVLCDGVGSAARGGTAARQCVKFFIDQFKNRPKAWDIPKTMEVFTRHINSLLFKESMTQYGKIELLTTLCLAVIEGENLYTLHLGDSRIYLLTAKGELCRLTRDHTMDDEYMSHVLTSACGLSENIELSILSTPIGIGDTLIMCSDGVYNLIDERTFADLIHKGLGASTLIHHASQNCAPENRDDMSLQIFRIISLDPLHALKNIPLPIPETLNVGEIIDGYTLISPMMAHARIWKVAKGDDVCVMKFPLYADDEEALDAFVHEAWYAKQITHKAFGHAWVPNERSMRYYLMELVEGVNLQEYLKNRPLSVDNAILLGKFLHRAEAHLLHLGLVHGDIKP
;
A
#
# COMPACT_ATOMS: atom_id res chain seq x y z
N MET A 1 0.39 -7.67 7.01
CA MET A 1 -0.60 -6.63 6.65
C MET A 1 0.00 -5.30 7.02
N LEU A 2 0.03 -4.36 6.10
CA LEU A 2 0.40 -3.00 6.46
C LEU A 2 -0.58 -2.50 7.52
N GLU A 3 -0.07 -2.20 8.70
CA GLU A 3 -0.88 -1.74 9.81
C GLU A 3 -0.35 -0.38 10.27
N LEU A 4 -1.24 0.59 10.28
CA LEU A 4 -0.93 1.98 10.59
C LEU A 4 -1.91 2.51 11.62
N GLN A 5 -1.41 3.29 12.55
CA GLN A 5 -2.25 4.18 13.34
C GLN A 5 -2.30 5.52 12.60
N SER A 6 -3.43 5.80 11.97
CA SER A 6 -3.63 7.00 11.16
C SER A 6 -4.44 8.06 11.88
N SER A 7 -4.13 9.32 11.61
CA SER A 7 -4.90 10.48 12.04
C SER A 7 -4.80 11.56 10.97
N GLU A 8 -5.94 12.09 10.53
CA GLU A 8 -5.97 13.22 9.60
C GLU A 8 -6.99 14.26 10.04
N PHE A 9 -6.72 15.51 9.74
CA PHE A 9 -7.63 16.61 10.02
C PHE A 9 -7.35 17.80 9.11
N ILE A 10 -8.44 18.49 8.70
CA ILE A 10 -8.42 19.75 7.97
C ILE A 10 -9.21 20.76 8.78
N LEU A 11 -8.65 21.94 9.01
CA LEU A 11 -9.31 23.08 9.61
C LEU A 11 -9.30 24.25 8.60
N PRO A 12 -10.43 24.58 7.97
CA PRO A 12 -10.53 25.75 7.11
C PRO A 12 -10.27 27.05 7.85
N LYS A 13 -9.70 28.04 7.17
CA LYS A 13 -9.44 29.38 7.72
C LYS A 13 -10.70 30.14 8.10
N ASP A 14 -11.78 29.86 7.39
CA ASP A 14 -13.10 30.46 7.63
C ASP A 14 -14.20 29.36 7.68
N SER A 15 -15.47 29.76 7.68
CA SER A 15 -16.60 28.84 7.68
C SER A 15 -16.86 28.15 6.33
N SER A 16 -16.03 28.39 5.33
CA SER A 16 -16.10 27.77 4.00
C SER A 16 -15.50 26.34 4.01
N THR A 17 -15.51 25.70 2.85
CA THR A 17 -14.90 24.36 2.68
C THR A 17 -13.37 24.40 2.65
N GLY A 18 -12.74 25.56 2.65
CA GLY A 18 -11.29 25.74 2.51
C GLY A 18 -10.75 25.38 1.13
N ASP A 19 -9.48 25.66 0.92
CA ASP A 19 -8.75 25.36 -0.32
C ASP A 19 -7.85 24.13 -0.19
N ASP A 20 -7.59 23.67 1.04
CA ASP A 20 -6.87 22.44 1.31
C ASP A 20 -7.72 21.19 1.04
N SER A 21 -7.05 20.10 0.66
CA SER A 21 -7.64 18.78 0.51
C SER A 21 -6.62 17.69 0.82
N CYS A 22 -7.02 16.67 1.56
CA CYS A 22 -6.20 15.48 1.73
C CYS A 22 -7.06 14.22 1.78
N ALA A 23 -6.46 13.09 1.45
CA ALA A 23 -7.03 11.76 1.64
C ALA A 23 -5.94 10.70 1.58
N PHE A 24 -6.24 9.52 2.13
CA PHE A 24 -5.40 8.34 1.97
C PHE A 24 -6.24 7.10 1.70
N THR A 25 -5.58 6.06 1.22
CA THR A 25 -6.16 4.73 1.05
C THR A 25 -5.11 3.67 1.29
N ILE A 26 -5.54 2.51 1.79
CA ILE A 26 -4.70 1.32 1.86
C ILE A 26 -5.24 0.31 0.85
N ILE A 27 -4.41 -0.04 -0.12
CA ILE A 27 -4.76 -0.96 -1.22
C ILE A 27 -4.19 -2.34 -0.89
N ASP A 28 -5.04 -3.37 -1.03
CA ASP A 28 -4.70 -4.78 -0.81
C ASP A 28 -4.04 -5.05 0.56
N ASN A 29 -4.30 -4.21 1.56
CA ASN A 29 -3.67 -4.24 2.89
C ASN A 29 -2.14 -4.20 2.89
N ALA A 30 -1.52 -3.71 1.82
CA ALA A 30 -0.07 -3.73 1.61
C ALA A 30 0.50 -2.39 1.13
N LEU A 31 -0.31 -1.53 0.52
CA LEU A 31 0.13 -0.28 -0.09
C LEU A 31 -0.64 0.90 0.51
N LEU A 32 0.04 1.77 1.25
CA LEU A 32 -0.50 3.08 1.60
C LEU A 32 -0.29 4.05 0.43
N VAL A 33 -1.33 4.78 0.06
CA VAL A 33 -1.25 5.97 -0.80
C VAL A 33 -1.86 7.13 -0.04
N SER A 34 -1.09 8.17 0.20
CA SER A 34 -1.51 9.38 0.90
C SER A 34 -1.23 10.62 0.06
N VAL A 35 -2.19 11.51 -0.01
CA VAL A 35 -2.14 12.73 -0.81
C VAL A 35 -2.60 13.91 0.04
N LEU A 36 -1.84 15.00 0.00
CA LEU A 36 -2.21 16.29 0.60
C LEU A 36 -1.92 17.39 -0.43
N CYS A 37 -2.88 18.23 -0.64
CA CYS A 37 -2.85 19.35 -1.58
C CYS A 37 -3.38 20.60 -0.89
N ASP A 38 -2.64 21.71 -1.03
CA ASP A 38 -3.01 23.05 -0.59
C ASP A 38 -3.31 23.89 -1.84
N GLY A 39 -4.52 24.38 -1.94
CA GLY A 39 -4.98 25.15 -3.08
C GLY A 39 -4.43 26.57 -3.04
N VAL A 40 -3.63 26.94 -4.03
CA VAL A 40 -2.95 28.25 -4.05
C VAL A 40 -3.96 29.41 -4.03
N GLY A 41 -3.97 30.16 -2.93
CA GLY A 41 -4.96 31.22 -2.67
C GLY A 41 -4.97 32.41 -3.66
N SER A 42 -3.88 32.62 -4.43
CA SER A 42 -3.84 33.61 -5.53
C SER A 42 -4.54 33.11 -6.81
N ALA A 43 -4.84 31.81 -6.92
CA ALA A 43 -5.62 31.22 -8.01
C ALA A 43 -7.08 31.07 -7.57
N ALA A 44 -8.03 31.63 -8.34
CA ALA A 44 -9.43 31.66 -7.94
C ALA A 44 -10.09 30.28 -7.75
N ARG A 45 -9.42 29.21 -8.15
CA ARG A 45 -9.88 27.82 -8.09
C ARG A 45 -8.86 26.85 -7.49
N GLY A 46 -8.03 27.33 -6.58
CA GLY A 46 -7.02 26.53 -5.88
C GLY A 46 -7.62 25.30 -5.20
N GLY A 47 -8.66 25.50 -4.39
CA GLY A 47 -9.33 24.40 -3.70
C GLY A 47 -10.03 23.39 -4.64
N THR A 48 -10.45 23.82 -5.85
CA THR A 48 -10.95 22.89 -6.86
C THR A 48 -9.81 22.02 -7.40
N ALA A 49 -8.65 22.61 -7.67
CA ALA A 49 -7.46 21.88 -8.12
C ALA A 49 -6.99 20.88 -7.06
N ALA A 50 -6.95 21.29 -5.79
CA ALA A 50 -6.57 20.41 -4.67
C ALA A 50 -7.49 19.18 -4.58
N ARG A 51 -8.81 19.38 -4.59
CA ARG A 51 -9.78 18.27 -4.58
C ARG A 51 -9.70 17.38 -5.81
N GLN A 52 -9.45 17.94 -7.01
CA GLN A 52 -9.26 17.13 -8.23
C GLN A 52 -8.00 16.29 -8.14
N CYS A 53 -6.87 16.84 -7.68
CA CYS A 53 -5.63 16.11 -7.48
C CYS A 53 -5.80 14.95 -6.50
N VAL A 54 -6.32 15.20 -5.31
CA VAL A 54 -6.52 14.19 -4.28
C VAL A 54 -7.39 13.05 -4.81
N LYS A 55 -8.56 13.38 -5.38
CA LYS A 55 -9.46 12.39 -5.96
C LYS A 55 -8.78 11.56 -7.04
N PHE A 56 -8.06 12.22 -7.95
CA PHE A 56 -7.36 11.57 -9.05
C PHE A 56 -6.37 10.51 -8.54
N PHE A 57 -5.48 10.84 -7.60
CA PHE A 57 -4.50 9.89 -7.11
C PHE A 57 -5.13 8.70 -6.39
N ILE A 58 -6.11 8.96 -5.50
CA ILE A 58 -6.80 7.90 -4.77
C ILE A 58 -7.51 6.92 -5.72
N ASP A 59 -8.14 7.43 -6.79
CA ASP A 59 -8.84 6.60 -7.77
C ASP A 59 -7.86 5.86 -8.70
N GLN A 60 -6.80 6.53 -9.18
CA GLN A 60 -5.87 5.94 -10.15
C GLN A 60 -4.97 4.89 -9.53
N PHE A 61 -4.49 5.07 -8.30
CA PHE A 61 -3.65 4.06 -7.64
C PHE A 61 -4.38 2.73 -7.43
N LYS A 62 -5.69 2.74 -7.18
CA LYS A 62 -6.51 1.51 -7.10
C LYS A 62 -6.50 0.70 -8.40
N ASN A 63 -6.35 1.39 -9.53
CA ASN A 63 -6.39 0.80 -10.87
C ASN A 63 -5.02 0.84 -11.57
N ARG A 64 -3.92 1.05 -10.85
CA ARG A 64 -2.59 1.13 -11.44
C ARG A 64 -2.24 -0.16 -12.21
N PRO A 65 -1.53 -0.07 -13.33
CA PRO A 65 -0.99 -1.24 -13.99
C PRO A 65 -0.03 -1.98 -13.04
N LYS A 66 -0.29 -3.25 -12.75
CA LYS A 66 0.52 -4.05 -11.82
C LYS A 66 1.98 -4.21 -12.25
N ALA A 67 2.29 -4.05 -13.55
CA ALA A 67 3.64 -4.09 -14.08
C ALA A 67 4.45 -2.79 -13.84
N TRP A 68 3.83 -1.73 -13.32
CA TRP A 68 4.52 -0.49 -13.02
C TRP A 68 4.98 -0.49 -11.56
N ASP A 69 6.25 -0.16 -11.35
CA ASP A 69 6.76 0.16 -10.01
C ASP A 69 6.17 1.47 -9.47
N ILE A 70 6.37 1.72 -8.19
CA ILE A 70 5.82 2.91 -7.53
C ILE A 70 6.40 4.20 -8.11
N PRO A 71 7.73 4.37 -8.28
CA PRO A 71 8.30 5.58 -8.87
C PRO A 71 7.71 5.92 -10.24
N LYS A 72 7.65 4.96 -11.15
CA LYS A 72 7.04 5.15 -12.47
C LYS A 72 5.56 5.53 -12.39
N THR A 73 4.82 4.87 -11.50
CA THR A 73 3.40 5.18 -11.28
C THR A 73 3.21 6.62 -10.82
N MET A 74 3.99 7.04 -9.81
CA MET A 74 3.97 8.40 -9.27
C MET A 74 4.31 9.43 -10.36
N GLU A 75 5.36 9.19 -11.14
CA GLU A 75 5.78 10.09 -12.22
C GLU A 75 4.68 10.26 -13.27
N VAL A 76 4.19 9.15 -13.82
CA VAL A 76 3.18 9.17 -14.91
C VAL A 76 1.89 9.83 -14.45
N PHE A 77 1.40 9.48 -13.26
CA PHE A 77 0.17 10.04 -12.72
C PHE A 77 0.31 11.54 -12.42
N THR A 78 1.45 11.95 -11.86
CA THR A 78 1.69 13.38 -11.58
C THR A 78 1.75 14.21 -12.84
N ARG A 79 2.48 13.74 -13.88
CA ARG A 79 2.51 14.42 -15.19
C ARG A 79 1.12 14.51 -15.82
N HIS A 80 0.32 13.45 -15.67
CA HIS A 80 -1.03 13.42 -16.24
C HIS A 80 -1.96 14.43 -15.58
N ILE A 81 -2.08 14.42 -14.24
CA ILE A 81 -2.96 15.38 -13.54
C ILE A 81 -2.48 16.82 -13.72
N ASN A 82 -1.17 17.08 -13.69
CA ASN A 82 -0.63 18.40 -13.97
C ASN A 82 -1.04 18.92 -15.35
N SER A 83 -0.88 18.09 -16.39
CA SER A 83 -1.30 18.44 -17.75
C SER A 83 -2.81 18.70 -17.86
N LEU A 84 -3.63 17.93 -17.14
CA LEU A 84 -5.08 18.14 -17.09
C LEU A 84 -5.42 19.51 -16.49
N LEU A 85 -4.90 19.82 -15.30
CA LEU A 85 -5.16 21.10 -14.62
C LEU A 85 -4.69 22.30 -15.45
N PHE A 86 -3.48 22.22 -16.01
CA PHE A 86 -2.93 23.27 -16.85
C PHE A 86 -3.80 23.50 -18.10
N LYS A 87 -4.12 22.45 -18.85
CA LYS A 87 -4.95 22.54 -20.07
C LYS A 87 -6.36 23.00 -19.79
N GLU A 88 -6.97 22.52 -18.71
CA GLU A 88 -8.29 22.96 -18.27
C GLU A 88 -8.27 24.45 -17.92
N SER A 89 -7.26 24.93 -17.16
CA SER A 89 -7.06 26.34 -16.85
C SER A 89 -6.98 27.21 -18.11
N MET A 90 -6.11 26.82 -19.04
CA MET A 90 -5.89 27.59 -20.27
C MET A 90 -7.12 27.58 -21.20
N THR A 91 -7.82 26.45 -21.29
CA THR A 91 -8.97 26.29 -22.19
C THR A 91 -10.21 27.01 -21.66
N GLN A 92 -10.49 26.91 -20.34
CA GLN A 92 -11.70 27.47 -19.75
C GLN A 92 -11.57 28.93 -19.35
N TYR A 93 -10.37 29.31 -18.87
CA TYR A 93 -10.16 30.63 -18.24
C TYR A 93 -9.15 31.50 -18.98
N GLY A 94 -8.39 30.98 -19.94
CA GLY A 94 -7.33 31.71 -20.67
C GLY A 94 -6.13 32.09 -19.80
N LYS A 95 -6.06 31.62 -18.54
CA LYS A 95 -4.99 31.88 -17.56
C LYS A 95 -4.97 30.74 -16.52
N ILE A 96 -3.93 30.70 -15.70
CA ILE A 96 -3.79 29.70 -14.64
C ILE A 96 -4.75 30.03 -13.51
N GLU A 97 -5.73 29.14 -13.28
CA GLU A 97 -6.75 29.24 -12.22
C GLU A 97 -6.83 27.96 -11.37
N LEU A 98 -6.49 26.79 -11.95
CA LEU A 98 -6.44 25.51 -11.26
C LEU A 98 -4.98 25.25 -10.85
N LEU A 99 -4.64 25.65 -9.63
CA LEU A 99 -3.27 25.61 -9.12
C LEU A 99 -3.27 25.11 -7.67
N THR A 100 -2.43 24.11 -7.37
CA THR A 100 -2.34 23.54 -6.03
C THR A 100 -0.94 22.98 -5.75
N THR A 101 -0.54 22.94 -4.48
CA THR A 101 0.60 22.12 -4.05
C THR A 101 0.27 20.64 -4.20
N LEU A 102 1.25 19.78 -4.09
CA LEU A 102 1.09 18.33 -4.06
C LEU A 102 2.14 17.71 -3.14
N CYS A 103 1.69 17.05 -2.10
CA CYS A 103 2.45 16.05 -1.38
C CYS A 103 1.84 14.67 -1.67
N LEU A 104 2.63 13.77 -2.24
CA LEU A 104 2.27 12.39 -2.51
C LEU A 104 3.24 11.47 -1.79
N ALA A 105 2.73 10.60 -0.93
CA ALA A 105 3.50 9.61 -0.21
C ALA A 105 2.91 8.21 -0.43
N VAL A 106 3.78 7.26 -0.73
CA VAL A 106 3.41 5.86 -0.95
C VAL A 106 4.32 4.96 -0.13
N ILE A 107 3.72 4.09 0.71
CA ILE A 107 4.46 3.05 1.43
C ILE A 107 4.19 1.71 0.76
N GLU A 108 5.27 1.05 0.31
CA GLU A 108 5.25 -0.32 -0.19
C GLU A 108 6.39 -1.11 0.47
N GLY A 109 6.05 -2.15 1.24
CA GLY A 109 7.02 -2.88 2.05
C GLY A 109 7.75 -1.95 3.03
N GLU A 110 9.08 -1.99 3.04
CA GLU A 110 9.94 -1.18 3.90
C GLU A 110 10.40 0.14 3.25
N ASN A 111 9.72 0.57 2.17
CA ASN A 111 10.08 1.78 1.44
C ASN A 111 8.96 2.81 1.47
N LEU A 112 9.31 4.03 1.80
CA LEU A 112 8.50 5.23 1.63
C LEU A 112 8.97 5.97 0.37
N TYR A 113 8.09 6.09 -0.60
CA TYR A 113 8.29 6.90 -1.79
C TYR A 113 7.56 8.23 -1.63
N THR A 114 8.26 9.34 -1.86
CA THR A 114 7.69 10.68 -1.75
C THR A 114 7.94 11.49 -3.01
N LEU A 115 6.94 12.28 -3.40
CA LEU A 115 6.99 13.28 -4.45
C LEU A 115 6.25 14.51 -3.97
N HIS A 116 6.79 15.70 -4.21
CA HIS A 116 6.10 16.94 -3.87
C HIS A 116 6.28 18.02 -4.93
N LEU A 117 5.33 18.95 -4.96
CA LEU A 117 5.35 20.20 -5.71
C LEU A 117 4.76 21.28 -4.80
N GLY A 118 5.45 22.40 -4.69
CA GLY A 118 5.03 23.51 -3.82
C GLY A 118 5.80 23.55 -2.50
N ASP A 119 5.16 24.05 -1.47
CA ASP A 119 5.73 24.28 -0.13
C ASP A 119 5.05 23.49 0.99
N SER A 120 4.00 22.73 0.71
CA SER A 120 3.51 21.71 1.64
C SER A 120 4.61 20.68 1.92
N ARG A 121 4.69 20.17 3.14
CA ARG A 121 5.85 19.40 3.61
C ARG A 121 5.54 17.95 3.97
N ILE A 122 6.53 17.09 3.73
CA ILE A 122 6.54 15.69 4.16
C ILE A 122 7.71 15.51 5.13
N TYR A 123 7.43 14.90 6.28
CA TYR A 123 8.42 14.55 7.30
C TYR A 123 8.36 13.07 7.63
N LEU A 124 9.49 12.54 8.07
CA LEU A 124 9.60 11.23 8.72
C LEU A 124 10.10 11.45 10.16
N LEU A 125 9.30 11.10 11.14
CA LEU A 125 9.71 11.02 12.53
C LEU A 125 10.12 9.58 12.81
N THR A 126 11.41 9.36 13.06
CA THR A 126 11.92 8.02 13.34
C THR A 126 11.42 7.50 14.70
N ALA A 127 11.41 6.19 14.88
CA ALA A 127 11.09 5.56 16.17
C ALA A 127 12.01 6.05 17.33
N LYS A 128 13.17 6.61 16.98
CA LYS A 128 14.14 7.20 17.96
C LYS A 128 13.81 8.66 18.31
N GLY A 129 12.78 9.26 17.67
CA GLY A 129 12.36 10.65 17.92
C GLY A 129 13.10 11.69 17.06
N GLU A 130 13.84 11.29 16.04
CA GLU A 130 14.48 12.20 15.10
C GLU A 130 13.51 12.60 13.98
N LEU A 131 13.26 13.90 13.79
CA LEU A 131 12.41 14.42 12.72
C LEU A 131 13.28 14.78 11.50
N CYS A 132 13.01 14.09 10.39
CA CYS A 132 13.65 14.32 9.11
C CYS A 132 12.67 14.94 8.13
N ARG A 133 12.94 16.13 7.64
CA ARG A 133 12.17 16.74 6.55
C ARG A 133 12.59 16.13 5.22
N LEU A 134 11.62 15.54 4.48
CA LEU A 134 11.88 14.86 3.20
C LEU A 134 11.64 15.76 1.97
N THR A 135 11.09 16.95 2.16
CA THR A 135 10.78 17.91 1.10
C THR A 135 11.62 19.17 1.21
N ARG A 136 11.87 19.83 0.09
CA ARG A 136 12.43 21.17 0.02
C ARG A 136 11.41 22.09 -0.64
N ASP A 137 11.00 23.17 0.03
CA ASP A 137 9.97 24.09 -0.48
C ASP A 137 10.37 24.64 -1.85
N HIS A 138 9.43 24.61 -2.78
CA HIS A 138 9.58 25.19 -4.11
C HIS A 138 9.07 26.65 -4.10
N THR A 139 9.79 27.50 -3.37
CA THR A 139 9.52 28.93 -3.26
C THR A 139 10.68 29.72 -3.80
N MET A 140 10.47 31.01 -4.08
CA MET A 140 11.53 31.91 -4.47
C MET A 140 12.52 32.12 -3.33
N ASP A 141 13.82 32.11 -3.66
CA ASP A 141 14.92 32.33 -2.71
C ASP A 141 15.14 33.83 -2.46
N ASP A 142 14.06 34.53 -2.11
CA ASP A 142 14.00 35.96 -1.85
C ASP A 142 13.14 36.23 -0.61
N GLU A 143 13.66 36.99 0.34
CA GLU A 143 13.00 37.24 1.63
C GLU A 143 11.62 37.90 1.49
N TYR A 144 11.39 38.70 0.42
CA TYR A 144 10.10 39.35 0.15
C TYR A 144 9.18 38.52 -0.73
N MET A 145 9.67 37.47 -1.40
CA MET A 145 8.93 36.61 -2.31
C MET A 145 8.93 35.15 -1.88
N SER A 146 9.27 34.85 -0.64
CA SER A 146 9.32 33.48 -0.09
C SER A 146 7.98 32.74 -0.15
N HIS A 147 6.86 33.46 -0.33
CA HIS A 147 5.53 32.91 -0.52
C HIS A 147 5.18 32.62 -2.00
N VAL A 148 6.07 32.97 -2.95
CA VAL A 148 5.83 32.76 -4.38
C VAL A 148 6.36 31.39 -4.78
N LEU A 149 5.44 30.51 -5.20
CA LEU A 149 5.79 29.16 -5.62
C LEU A 149 6.52 29.18 -6.97
N THR A 150 7.64 28.46 -7.03
CA THR A 150 8.41 28.22 -8.27
C THR A 150 7.97 26.93 -8.97
N SER A 151 7.27 26.02 -8.26
CA SER A 151 6.71 24.79 -8.80
C SER A 151 5.42 24.44 -8.05
N ALA A 152 4.37 24.11 -8.80
CA ALA A 152 3.08 23.66 -8.28
C ALA A 152 2.34 22.87 -9.35
N CYS A 153 1.39 22.06 -8.97
CA CYS A 153 0.57 21.27 -9.90
C CYS A 153 -0.41 22.18 -10.63
N GLY A 154 -0.34 22.23 -11.97
CA GLY A 154 -1.12 23.12 -12.84
C GLY A 154 -0.42 24.43 -13.21
N LEU A 155 0.79 24.70 -12.68
CA LEU A 155 1.52 25.95 -12.94
C LEU A 155 2.06 26.05 -14.37
N SER A 156 2.56 24.94 -14.90
CA SER A 156 3.12 24.86 -16.24
C SER A 156 2.81 23.53 -16.89
N GLU A 157 2.86 23.45 -18.23
CA GLU A 157 2.61 22.19 -18.94
C GLU A 157 3.66 21.13 -18.61
N ASN A 158 4.92 21.55 -18.49
CA ASN A 158 6.06 20.69 -18.16
C ASN A 158 6.51 20.95 -16.74
N ILE A 159 6.64 19.89 -15.95
CA ILE A 159 7.13 19.92 -14.57
C ILE A 159 8.34 19.02 -14.39
N GLU A 160 9.29 19.50 -13.60
CA GLU A 160 10.38 18.66 -13.10
C GLU A 160 9.91 17.93 -11.85
N LEU A 161 10.18 16.62 -11.81
CA LEU A 161 9.75 15.75 -10.72
C LEU A 161 10.99 15.09 -10.10
N SER A 162 11.01 15.06 -8.78
CA SER A 162 11.96 14.29 -8.00
C SER A 162 11.19 13.33 -7.09
N ILE A 163 11.56 12.06 -7.16
CA ILE A 163 10.98 11.02 -6.31
C ILE A 163 12.08 10.54 -5.38
N LEU A 164 11.83 10.68 -4.08
CA LEU A 164 12.72 10.19 -3.05
C LEU A 164 12.22 8.82 -2.57
N SER A 165 13.15 7.87 -2.41
CA SER A 165 12.90 6.58 -1.73
C SER A 165 13.66 6.58 -0.41
N THR A 166 12.94 6.37 0.68
CA THR A 166 13.48 6.38 2.04
C THR A 166 13.11 5.06 2.73
N PRO A 167 14.08 4.31 3.28
CA PRO A 167 13.79 3.13 4.09
C PRO A 167 13.07 3.55 5.37
N ILE A 168 12.07 2.77 5.77
CA ILE A 168 11.26 3.00 6.96
C ILE A 168 11.14 1.73 7.80
N GLY A 169 10.87 1.91 9.09
CA GLY A 169 10.74 0.82 10.06
C GLY A 169 9.48 0.92 10.91
N ILE A 170 9.25 -0.13 11.69
CA ILE A 170 8.18 -0.15 12.69
C ILE A 170 8.46 0.92 13.76
N GLY A 171 7.44 1.70 14.11
CA GLY A 171 7.53 2.82 15.05
C GLY A 171 7.84 4.16 14.40
N ASP A 172 8.32 4.18 13.14
CA ASP A 172 8.45 5.43 12.40
C ASP A 172 7.07 6.03 12.10
N THR A 173 7.04 7.34 11.90
CA THR A 173 5.79 8.08 11.65
C THR A 173 5.97 8.98 10.43
N LEU A 174 5.19 8.74 9.38
CA LEU A 174 5.04 9.63 8.23
C LEU A 174 4.11 10.78 8.61
N ILE A 175 4.51 12.02 8.27
CA ILE A 175 3.75 13.23 8.55
C ILE A 175 3.70 14.07 7.28
N MET A 176 2.51 14.57 6.93
CA MET A 176 2.30 15.47 5.80
C MET A 176 1.46 16.65 6.28
N CYS A 177 1.87 17.88 5.94
CA CYS A 177 1.15 19.09 6.38
C CYS A 177 1.25 20.24 5.37
N SER A 178 0.22 21.09 5.35
CA SER A 178 0.24 22.40 4.69
C SER A 178 0.99 23.44 5.52
N ASP A 179 1.27 24.58 4.92
CA ASP A 179 1.99 25.69 5.53
C ASP A 179 1.26 26.32 6.72
N GLY A 180 -0.07 26.32 6.72
CA GLY A 180 -0.88 26.74 7.86
C GLY A 180 -0.59 25.99 9.15
N VAL A 181 -0.01 24.78 9.09
CA VAL A 181 0.41 24.01 10.26
C VAL A 181 1.84 24.35 10.68
N TYR A 182 2.81 24.20 9.79
CA TYR A 182 4.22 24.35 10.14
C TYR A 182 4.66 25.79 10.40
N ASN A 183 3.91 26.77 9.92
CA ASN A 183 4.14 28.19 10.24
C ASN A 183 3.76 28.53 11.70
N LEU A 184 2.97 27.70 12.37
CA LEU A 184 2.46 27.95 13.73
C LEU A 184 3.05 27.05 14.80
N ILE A 185 3.73 25.96 14.45
CA ILE A 185 4.40 25.05 15.38
C ILE A 185 5.83 24.83 14.89
N ASP A 186 6.81 25.12 15.73
CA ASP A 186 8.22 24.80 15.40
C ASP A 186 8.44 23.28 15.32
N GLU A 187 9.40 22.86 14.51
CA GLU A 187 9.65 21.45 14.20
C GLU A 187 9.95 20.60 15.46
N ARG A 188 10.60 21.15 16.46
CA ARG A 188 10.93 20.44 17.70
C ARG A 188 9.68 20.18 18.54
N THR A 189 8.87 21.20 18.76
CA THR A 189 7.58 21.07 19.46
C THR A 189 6.65 20.13 18.71
N PHE A 190 6.63 20.21 17.37
CA PHE A 190 5.83 19.37 16.51
C PHE A 190 6.22 17.88 16.67
N ALA A 191 7.52 17.58 16.60
CA ALA A 191 8.03 16.22 16.80
C ALA A 191 7.71 15.68 18.20
N ASP A 192 7.91 16.47 19.25
CA ASP A 192 7.65 16.07 20.63
C ASP A 192 6.17 15.74 20.88
N LEU A 193 5.26 16.53 20.31
CA LEU A 193 3.81 16.32 20.45
C LEU A 193 3.36 15.05 19.72
N ILE A 194 3.86 14.80 18.50
CA ILE A 194 3.55 13.59 17.74
C ILE A 194 4.15 12.36 18.44
N HIS A 195 5.37 12.45 18.93
CA HIS A 195 6.01 11.36 19.67
C HIS A 195 5.22 10.98 20.94
N LYS A 196 4.57 11.95 21.58
CA LYS A 196 3.65 11.73 22.72
C LYS A 196 2.30 11.13 22.30
N GLY A 197 2.07 10.91 20.99
CA GLY A 197 0.88 10.27 20.46
C GLY A 197 -0.31 11.21 20.21
N LEU A 198 -0.09 12.53 20.12
CA LEU A 198 -1.16 13.46 19.79
C LEU A 198 -1.58 13.27 18.32
N GLY A 199 -2.90 13.20 18.08
CA GLY A 199 -3.47 13.10 16.74
C GLY A 199 -3.58 14.45 16.03
N ALA A 200 -3.82 14.40 14.71
CA ALA A 200 -3.87 15.57 13.82
C ALA A 200 -4.85 16.66 14.30
N SER A 201 -6.06 16.29 14.71
CA SER A 201 -7.07 17.23 15.20
C SER A 201 -6.58 18.00 16.44
N THR A 202 -5.99 17.32 17.43
CA THR A 202 -5.48 17.95 18.64
C THR A 202 -4.33 18.90 18.33
N LEU A 203 -3.42 18.51 17.43
CA LEU A 203 -2.28 19.33 17.01
C LEU A 203 -2.72 20.59 16.28
N ILE A 204 -3.64 20.47 15.33
CA ILE A 204 -4.19 21.61 14.58
C ILE A 204 -4.92 22.58 15.53
N HIS A 205 -5.72 22.06 16.47
CA HIS A 205 -6.37 22.93 17.45
C HIS A 205 -5.35 23.64 18.37
N HIS A 206 -4.29 22.97 18.76
CA HIS A 206 -3.20 23.58 19.52
C HIS A 206 -2.51 24.69 18.69
N ALA A 207 -2.17 24.41 17.42
CA ALA A 207 -1.59 25.41 16.52
C ALA A 207 -2.50 26.61 16.35
N SER A 208 -3.79 26.37 16.10
CA SER A 208 -4.77 27.42 15.84
C SER A 208 -5.01 28.37 17.01
N GLN A 209 -4.70 27.96 18.24
CA GLN A 209 -4.77 28.84 19.43
C GLN A 209 -3.62 29.85 19.46
N ASN A 210 -2.54 29.61 18.73
CA ASN A 210 -1.36 30.49 18.70
C ASN A 210 -1.49 31.58 17.58
N CYS A 211 -2.61 31.59 16.84
CA CYS A 211 -2.84 32.51 15.73
C CYS A 211 -4.18 33.24 15.89
N ALA A 212 -4.18 34.56 15.66
CA ALA A 212 -5.41 35.30 15.59
C ALA A 212 -6.28 34.81 14.41
N PRO A 213 -7.61 34.70 14.58
CA PRO A 213 -8.49 34.13 13.54
C PRO A 213 -8.33 34.77 12.16
N GLU A 214 -8.11 36.09 12.10
CA GLU A 214 -7.92 36.86 10.88
C GLU A 214 -6.60 36.57 10.13
N ASN A 215 -5.61 35.99 10.80
CA ASN A 215 -4.31 35.63 10.22
C ASN A 215 -4.17 34.13 9.97
N ARG A 216 -5.24 33.35 10.20
CA ARG A 216 -5.21 31.92 10.04
C ARG A 216 -5.30 31.55 8.56
N ASP A 217 -4.48 30.58 8.15
CA ASP A 217 -4.64 29.90 6.86
C ASP A 217 -5.36 28.55 7.04
N ASP A 218 -5.71 27.90 5.92
CA ASP A 218 -6.18 26.53 5.94
C ASP A 218 -5.09 25.63 6.54
N MET A 219 -5.47 24.67 7.36
CA MET A 219 -4.54 23.78 8.06
C MET A 219 -4.88 22.33 7.74
N SER A 220 -3.95 21.61 7.13
CA SER A 220 -4.11 20.21 6.82
C SER A 220 -2.96 19.40 7.40
N LEU A 221 -3.29 18.29 8.06
CA LEU A 221 -2.31 17.41 8.69
C LEU A 221 -2.74 15.96 8.57
N GLN A 222 -1.82 15.13 8.09
CA GLN A 222 -1.93 13.67 8.10
C GLN A 222 -0.75 13.06 8.85
N ILE A 223 -1.03 12.09 9.71
CA ILE A 223 -0.05 11.37 10.54
C ILE A 223 -0.31 9.88 10.40
N PHE A 224 0.74 9.11 10.06
CA PHE A 224 0.69 7.66 9.90
C PHE A 224 1.83 7.03 10.69
N ARG A 225 1.54 6.51 11.88
CA ARG A 225 2.51 5.74 12.65
C ARG A 225 2.51 4.29 12.18
N ILE A 226 3.70 3.79 11.86
CA ILE A 226 3.90 2.44 11.33
C ILE A 226 3.87 1.44 12.49
N ILE A 227 2.87 0.57 12.47
CA ILE A 227 2.72 -0.52 13.45
C ILE A 227 3.26 -1.82 12.86
N SER A 228 3.01 -2.07 11.56
CA SER A 228 3.55 -3.22 10.84
C SER A 228 3.69 -2.88 9.36
N LEU A 229 4.82 -3.25 8.75
CA LEU A 229 5.11 -3.01 7.32
C LEU A 229 4.90 -4.25 6.47
N ASP A 230 5.04 -5.42 7.07
CA ASP A 230 5.02 -6.68 6.35
C ASP A 230 3.80 -7.51 6.76
N PRO A 231 2.90 -7.79 5.80
CA PRO A 231 1.82 -8.72 6.04
C PRO A 231 2.33 -10.13 6.38
N LEU A 232 3.56 -10.44 5.99
CA LEU A 232 4.18 -11.75 6.17
C LEU A 232 5.03 -11.82 7.44
N HIS A 233 5.56 -10.67 7.92
CA HIS A 233 6.38 -10.61 9.13
C HIS A 233 5.62 -11.13 10.37
N ALA A 234 4.36 -10.75 10.54
CA ALA A 234 3.52 -11.27 11.61
C ALA A 234 3.30 -12.80 11.48
N LEU A 235 3.10 -13.30 10.26
CA LEU A 235 2.94 -14.73 9.98
C LEU A 235 4.25 -15.50 10.15
N LYS A 236 5.40 -14.89 9.80
CA LYS A 236 6.73 -15.47 9.94
C LYS A 236 7.11 -15.60 11.42
N ASN A 237 6.81 -14.58 12.23
CA ASN A 237 7.21 -14.50 13.63
C ASN A 237 6.20 -15.09 14.62
N ILE A 238 5.09 -15.69 14.16
CA ILE A 238 4.20 -16.43 15.04
C ILE A 238 5.03 -17.58 15.67
N PRO A 239 5.10 -17.71 16.99
CA PRO A 239 5.89 -18.76 17.66
C PRO A 239 5.17 -20.11 17.61
N LEU A 240 4.89 -20.61 16.39
CA LEU A 240 4.28 -21.91 16.17
C LEU A 240 5.38 -22.93 15.83
N PRO A 241 5.43 -24.07 16.53
CA PRO A 241 6.39 -25.11 16.26
C PRO A 241 6.19 -25.73 14.87
N ILE A 242 7.29 -26.18 14.27
CA ILE A 242 7.29 -26.98 13.05
C ILE A 242 7.58 -28.42 13.49
N PRO A 243 6.69 -29.40 13.19
CA PRO A 243 6.90 -30.76 13.60
C PRO A 243 8.12 -31.37 12.90
N GLU A 244 9.01 -32.03 13.65
CA GLU A 244 10.17 -32.74 13.08
C GLU A 244 9.72 -33.96 12.29
N THR A 245 8.79 -34.72 12.85
CA THR A 245 8.23 -35.97 12.27
C THR A 245 6.71 -35.90 12.29
N LEU A 246 6.11 -36.55 11.31
CA LEU A 246 4.65 -36.68 11.18
C LEU A 246 4.29 -38.12 10.90
N ASN A 247 3.27 -38.65 11.58
CA ASN A 247 2.89 -40.04 11.50
C ASN A 247 1.42 -40.22 11.10
N VAL A 248 1.12 -41.29 10.39
CA VAL A 248 -0.26 -41.67 10.06
C VAL A 248 -1.04 -41.92 11.35
N GLY A 249 -2.24 -41.34 11.42
CA GLY A 249 -3.13 -41.41 12.59
C GLY A 249 -2.87 -40.33 13.64
N GLU A 250 -1.83 -39.51 13.50
CA GLU A 250 -1.58 -38.36 14.37
C GLU A 250 -2.68 -37.30 14.21
N ILE A 251 -3.05 -36.66 15.31
CA ILE A 251 -4.12 -35.63 15.31
C ILE A 251 -3.51 -34.27 15.63
N ILE A 252 -3.67 -33.31 14.72
CA ILE A 252 -3.22 -31.93 14.86
C ILE A 252 -4.46 -31.01 14.70
N ASP A 253 -4.79 -30.26 15.73
CA ASP A 253 -5.93 -29.32 15.77
C ASP A 253 -7.27 -29.94 15.33
N GLY A 254 -7.43 -31.24 15.62
CA GLY A 254 -8.62 -32.03 15.27
C GLY A 254 -8.59 -32.62 13.87
N TYR A 255 -7.51 -32.42 13.09
CA TYR A 255 -7.28 -33.10 11.81
C TYR A 255 -6.46 -34.35 12.01
N THR A 256 -6.95 -35.51 11.54
CA THR A 256 -6.24 -36.77 11.55
C THR A 256 -5.39 -36.90 10.27
N LEU A 257 -4.09 -37.15 10.39
CA LEU A 257 -3.18 -37.39 9.28
C LEU A 257 -3.45 -38.79 8.68
N ILE A 258 -3.93 -38.82 7.42
CA ILE A 258 -4.32 -40.08 6.75
C ILE A 258 -3.13 -40.70 6.02
N SER A 259 -2.50 -39.89 5.15
CA SER A 259 -1.35 -40.38 4.35
C SER A 259 -0.53 -39.19 3.84
N PRO A 260 0.81 -39.37 3.73
CA PRO A 260 1.63 -38.37 3.04
C PRO A 260 1.34 -38.42 1.53
N MET A 261 1.32 -37.21 0.90
CA MET A 261 1.09 -37.06 -0.54
C MET A 261 2.39 -36.94 -1.34
N MET A 262 3.51 -36.67 -0.66
CA MET A 262 4.84 -36.51 -1.25
C MET A 262 5.90 -37.24 -0.46
N ALA A 263 7.02 -37.61 -1.11
CA ALA A 263 8.10 -38.37 -0.52
C ALA A 263 8.74 -37.73 0.71
N HIS A 264 8.77 -36.37 0.76
CA HIS A 264 9.30 -35.62 1.90
C HIS A 264 8.34 -35.51 3.10
N ALA A 265 7.13 -36.12 3.02
CA ALA A 265 6.13 -36.18 4.08
C ALA A 265 5.80 -34.80 4.74
N ARG A 266 5.78 -33.73 3.95
CA ARG A 266 5.37 -32.38 4.41
C ARG A 266 4.02 -31.93 3.86
N ILE A 267 3.43 -32.72 2.96
CA ILE A 267 2.09 -32.55 2.41
C ILE A 267 1.28 -33.77 2.74
N TRP A 268 0.19 -33.57 3.46
CA TRP A 268 -0.61 -34.66 4.01
C TRP A 268 -2.06 -34.57 3.58
N LYS A 269 -2.64 -35.70 3.22
CA LYS A 269 -4.09 -35.88 3.20
C LYS A 269 -4.57 -35.98 4.64
N VAL A 270 -5.50 -35.17 5.06
CA VAL A 270 -6.02 -35.10 6.42
C VAL A 270 -7.55 -35.09 6.45
N ALA A 271 -8.16 -35.55 7.55
CA ALA A 271 -9.59 -35.49 7.75
C ALA A 271 -9.96 -34.87 9.10
N LYS A 272 -11.06 -34.13 9.12
CA LYS A 272 -11.71 -33.63 10.34
C LYS A 272 -13.21 -33.90 10.24
N GLY A 273 -13.70 -34.93 10.93
CA GLY A 273 -15.02 -35.48 10.69
C GLY A 273 -15.12 -36.08 9.28
N ASP A 274 -16.13 -35.65 8.52
CA ASP A 274 -16.34 -36.07 7.13
C ASP A 274 -15.56 -35.22 6.11
N ASP A 275 -14.96 -34.10 6.54
CA ASP A 275 -14.22 -33.21 5.66
C ASP A 275 -12.80 -33.70 5.45
N VAL A 276 -12.40 -33.85 4.18
CA VAL A 276 -11.07 -34.26 3.77
C VAL A 276 -10.40 -33.12 3.03
N CYS A 277 -9.17 -32.78 3.46
CA CYS A 277 -8.38 -31.72 2.84
C CYS A 277 -6.89 -32.05 2.83
N VAL A 278 -6.08 -31.13 2.37
CA VAL A 278 -4.62 -31.22 2.34
C VAL A 278 -4.04 -30.28 3.39
N MET A 279 -3.14 -30.79 4.23
CA MET A 279 -2.37 -30.01 5.19
C MET A 279 -0.90 -29.95 4.75
N LYS A 280 -0.38 -28.75 4.62
CA LYS A 280 1.00 -28.51 4.20
C LYS A 280 1.80 -27.86 5.32
N PHE A 281 2.99 -28.41 5.57
CA PHE A 281 3.96 -27.95 6.57
C PHE A 281 5.22 -27.37 5.90
N PRO A 282 5.99 -26.50 6.58
CA PRO A 282 7.32 -26.10 6.12
C PRO A 282 8.25 -27.29 5.97
N LEU A 283 9.22 -27.21 5.05
CA LEU A 283 10.17 -28.29 4.80
C LEU A 283 11.13 -28.48 5.97
N TYR A 284 11.70 -27.40 6.49
CA TYR A 284 12.71 -27.41 7.55
C TYR A 284 12.41 -26.33 8.60
N ALA A 285 12.75 -26.59 9.85
CA ALA A 285 12.56 -25.64 10.95
C ALA A 285 13.63 -24.57 10.99
N ASP A 286 14.86 -24.91 10.59
CA ASP A 286 16.05 -24.07 10.75
C ASP A 286 16.46 -23.34 9.44
N ASP A 287 15.66 -23.45 8.39
CA ASP A 287 15.90 -22.81 7.10
C ASP A 287 14.99 -21.58 6.94
N GLU A 288 15.57 -20.40 7.16
CA GLU A 288 14.84 -19.14 7.05
C GLU A 288 14.28 -18.87 5.64
N GLU A 289 15.02 -19.24 4.58
CA GLU A 289 14.55 -19.06 3.20
C GLU A 289 13.38 -19.99 2.88
N ALA A 290 13.45 -21.25 3.33
CA ALA A 290 12.34 -22.19 3.17
C ALA A 290 11.11 -21.77 3.97
N LEU A 291 11.30 -21.16 5.14
CA LEU A 291 10.22 -20.63 5.95
C LEU A 291 9.59 -19.41 5.30
N ASP A 292 10.39 -18.50 4.77
CA ASP A 292 9.91 -17.35 3.99
C ASP A 292 9.08 -17.81 2.78
N ALA A 293 9.62 -18.72 1.99
CA ALA A 293 8.91 -19.28 0.83
C ALA A 293 7.56 -19.90 1.23
N PHE A 294 7.52 -20.65 2.34
CA PHE A 294 6.30 -21.26 2.86
C PHE A 294 5.26 -20.23 3.30
N VAL A 295 5.69 -19.17 3.99
CA VAL A 295 4.79 -18.10 4.46
C VAL A 295 4.24 -17.31 3.28
N HIS A 296 5.08 -17.00 2.29
CA HIS A 296 4.67 -16.36 1.04
C HIS A 296 3.66 -17.23 0.28
N GLU A 297 3.94 -18.52 0.14
CA GLU A 297 3.03 -19.45 -0.52
C GLU A 297 1.66 -19.50 0.17
N ALA A 298 1.63 -19.67 1.50
CA ALA A 298 0.39 -19.70 2.27
C ALA A 298 -0.42 -18.39 2.15
N TRP A 299 0.30 -17.26 2.14
CA TRP A 299 -0.30 -15.94 1.98
C TRP A 299 -0.95 -15.75 0.61
N TYR A 300 -0.22 -16.06 -0.47
CA TYR A 300 -0.74 -15.92 -1.82
C TYR A 300 -1.83 -16.95 -2.13
N ALA A 301 -1.66 -18.19 -1.70
CA ALA A 301 -2.66 -19.24 -1.88
C ALA A 301 -4.03 -18.84 -1.29
N LYS A 302 -4.04 -18.20 -0.12
CA LYS A 302 -5.26 -17.70 0.53
C LYS A 302 -5.97 -16.61 -0.29
N GLN A 303 -5.25 -15.83 -1.10
CA GLN A 303 -5.82 -14.73 -1.90
C GLN A 303 -6.36 -15.21 -3.26
N ILE A 304 -5.96 -16.39 -3.71
CA ILE A 304 -6.40 -16.94 -4.98
C ILE A 304 -7.79 -17.57 -4.81
N THR A 305 -8.82 -16.90 -5.33
CA THR A 305 -10.22 -17.33 -5.22
C THR A 305 -10.79 -17.91 -6.52
N HIS A 306 -9.97 -18.02 -7.58
CA HIS A 306 -10.41 -18.50 -8.87
C HIS A 306 -10.54 -20.03 -8.89
N LYS A 307 -11.62 -20.55 -9.46
CA LYS A 307 -11.98 -21.99 -9.56
C LYS A 307 -10.96 -22.91 -10.24
N ALA A 308 -9.96 -22.34 -10.92
CA ALA A 308 -8.86 -23.11 -11.52
C ALA A 308 -7.82 -23.56 -10.49
N PHE A 309 -7.89 -23.05 -9.27
CA PHE A 309 -6.97 -23.35 -8.16
C PHE A 309 -7.77 -23.92 -7.01
N GLY A 310 -7.20 -24.88 -6.31
CA GLY A 310 -7.76 -25.37 -5.05
C GLY A 310 -7.77 -24.25 -4.02
N HIS A 311 -8.88 -24.11 -3.30
CA HIS A 311 -8.99 -23.12 -2.24
C HIS A 311 -7.99 -23.41 -1.10
N ALA A 312 -7.31 -22.38 -0.61
CA ALA A 312 -6.40 -22.51 0.54
C ALA A 312 -6.84 -21.57 1.67
N TRP A 313 -6.63 -22.03 2.91
CA TRP A 313 -6.91 -21.23 4.09
C TRP A 313 -5.94 -21.49 5.23
N VAL A 314 -5.78 -20.50 6.08
CA VAL A 314 -4.91 -20.56 7.26
C VAL A 314 -5.81 -20.42 8.48
N PRO A 315 -6.00 -21.49 9.31
CA PRO A 315 -6.79 -21.38 10.53
C PRO A 315 -6.20 -20.35 11.50
N ASN A 316 -7.05 -19.57 12.16
CA ASN A 316 -6.60 -18.55 13.11
C ASN A 316 -5.96 -19.16 14.36
N GLU A 317 -6.55 -20.25 14.85
CA GLU A 317 -6.03 -20.99 16.00
C GLU A 317 -5.35 -22.27 15.52
N ARG A 318 -4.04 -22.36 15.70
CA ARG A 318 -3.20 -23.50 15.30
C ARG A 318 -2.17 -23.80 16.38
N SER A 319 -1.96 -25.08 16.63
CA SER A 319 -0.91 -25.53 17.54
C SER A 319 0.46 -25.68 16.87
N MET A 320 0.49 -25.76 15.54
CA MET A 320 1.69 -25.93 14.71
C MET A 320 1.63 -25.03 13.47
N ARG A 321 2.77 -24.89 12.80
CA ARG A 321 2.90 -24.11 11.58
C ARG A 321 2.48 -24.94 10.37
N TYR A 322 1.27 -24.71 9.87
CA TYR A 322 0.73 -25.33 8.64
C TYR A 322 -0.31 -24.40 8.00
N TYR A 323 -0.67 -24.70 6.78
CA TYR A 323 -1.91 -24.20 6.16
C TYR A 323 -2.67 -25.35 5.50
N LEU A 324 -3.93 -25.11 5.16
CA LEU A 324 -4.83 -26.10 4.59
C LEU A 324 -5.20 -25.73 3.16
N MET A 325 -5.44 -26.75 2.34
CA MET A 325 -5.87 -26.62 0.95
C MET A 325 -6.99 -27.61 0.67
N GLU A 326 -7.84 -27.27 -0.28
CA GLU A 326 -8.80 -28.20 -0.85
C GLU A 326 -8.09 -29.41 -1.47
N LEU A 327 -8.61 -30.61 -1.23
CA LEU A 327 -8.16 -31.81 -1.91
C LEU A 327 -8.82 -31.85 -3.30
N VAL A 328 -8.03 -31.63 -4.33
CA VAL A 328 -8.50 -31.79 -5.72
C VAL A 328 -8.41 -33.26 -6.09
N GLU A 329 -9.56 -33.90 -6.29
CA GLU A 329 -9.62 -35.29 -6.75
C GLU A 329 -9.44 -35.35 -8.26
N GLY A 330 -8.59 -36.27 -8.74
CA GLY A 330 -8.32 -36.45 -10.15
C GLY A 330 -6.95 -37.07 -10.42
N VAL A 331 -6.63 -37.15 -11.71
CA VAL A 331 -5.31 -37.56 -12.19
C VAL A 331 -4.62 -36.37 -12.85
N ASN A 332 -3.31 -36.25 -12.72
CA ASN A 332 -2.55 -35.21 -13.40
C ASN A 332 -2.57 -35.43 -14.94
N LEU A 333 -2.29 -34.38 -15.69
CA LEU A 333 -2.35 -34.43 -17.14
C LEU A 333 -1.36 -35.44 -17.73
N GLN A 334 -0.17 -35.58 -17.13
CA GLN A 334 0.83 -36.54 -17.55
C GLN A 334 0.31 -38.01 -17.46
N GLU A 335 -0.37 -38.33 -16.39
CA GLU A 335 -0.95 -39.66 -16.17
C GLU A 335 -2.16 -39.88 -17.10
N TYR A 336 -3.00 -38.88 -17.28
CA TYR A 336 -4.11 -38.92 -18.24
C TYR A 336 -3.63 -39.17 -19.67
N LEU A 337 -2.53 -38.55 -20.10
CA LEU A 337 -1.97 -38.67 -21.44
C LEU A 337 -1.27 -40.00 -21.72
N LYS A 338 -0.85 -40.75 -20.68
CA LYS A 338 -0.20 -42.08 -20.89
C LYS A 338 -1.05 -43.02 -21.75
N ASN A 339 -2.36 -42.96 -21.62
CA ASN A 339 -3.27 -43.90 -22.24
C ASN A 339 -4.28 -43.25 -23.20
N ARG A 340 -4.32 -41.92 -23.29
CA ARG A 340 -5.33 -41.16 -24.07
C ARG A 340 -4.74 -39.89 -24.62
N PRO A 341 -4.41 -39.81 -25.92
CA PRO A 341 -4.01 -38.53 -26.52
C PRO A 341 -5.18 -37.54 -26.48
N LEU A 342 -4.88 -36.27 -26.24
CA LEU A 342 -5.88 -35.21 -26.32
C LEU A 342 -6.36 -35.06 -27.75
N SER A 343 -7.68 -34.91 -27.93
CA SER A 343 -8.24 -34.40 -29.18
C SER A 343 -7.87 -32.93 -29.35
N VAL A 344 -7.90 -32.42 -30.59
CA VAL A 344 -7.62 -31.00 -30.87
C VAL A 344 -8.55 -30.08 -30.05
N ASP A 345 -9.82 -30.43 -29.95
CA ASP A 345 -10.80 -29.65 -29.18
C ASP A 345 -10.48 -29.61 -27.71
N ASN A 346 -10.10 -30.75 -27.14
CA ASN A 346 -9.68 -30.80 -25.70
C ASN A 346 -8.38 -30.06 -25.44
N ALA A 347 -7.43 -30.09 -26.38
CA ALA A 347 -6.20 -29.27 -26.28
C ALA A 347 -6.50 -27.77 -26.30
N ILE A 348 -7.41 -27.34 -27.17
CA ILE A 348 -7.87 -25.93 -27.20
C ILE A 348 -8.60 -25.55 -25.91
N LEU A 349 -9.47 -26.41 -25.39
CA LEU A 349 -10.16 -26.16 -24.12
C LEU A 349 -9.18 -26.05 -22.94
N LEU A 350 -8.18 -26.94 -22.89
CA LEU A 350 -7.12 -26.89 -21.89
C LEU A 350 -6.30 -25.58 -22.00
N GLY A 351 -5.91 -25.20 -23.23
CA GLY A 351 -5.20 -23.93 -23.46
C GLY A 351 -5.99 -22.71 -23.02
N LYS A 352 -7.29 -22.68 -23.31
CA LYS A 352 -8.18 -21.60 -22.83
C LYS A 352 -8.33 -21.58 -21.32
N PHE A 353 -8.38 -22.75 -20.69
CA PHE A 353 -8.45 -22.85 -19.23
C PHE A 353 -7.16 -22.32 -18.58
N LEU A 354 -5.99 -22.78 -19.04
CA LEU A 354 -4.68 -22.32 -18.54
C LEU A 354 -4.50 -20.81 -18.73
N HIS A 355 -4.84 -20.29 -19.92
CA HIS A 355 -4.76 -18.85 -20.17
C HIS A 355 -5.62 -18.03 -19.21
N ARG A 356 -6.84 -18.48 -18.88
CA ARG A 356 -7.70 -17.80 -17.90
C ARG A 356 -7.13 -17.89 -16.48
N ALA A 357 -6.54 -19.00 -16.11
CA ALA A 357 -5.87 -19.19 -14.83
C ALA A 357 -4.65 -18.24 -14.69
N GLU A 358 -3.80 -18.20 -15.71
CA GLU A 358 -2.65 -17.28 -15.77
C GLU A 358 -3.08 -15.82 -15.74
N ALA A 359 -4.11 -15.43 -16.50
CA ALA A 359 -4.64 -14.07 -16.50
C ALA A 359 -5.14 -13.65 -15.11
N HIS A 360 -5.73 -14.60 -14.35
CA HIS A 360 -6.13 -14.33 -12.96
C HIS A 360 -4.91 -14.09 -12.05
N LEU A 361 -3.87 -14.92 -12.15
CA LEU A 361 -2.63 -14.71 -11.39
C LEU A 361 -1.95 -13.39 -11.73
N LEU A 362 -1.86 -13.05 -13.02
CA LEU A 362 -1.29 -11.77 -13.47
C LEU A 362 -2.07 -10.57 -12.94
N HIS A 363 -3.40 -10.68 -12.83
CA HIS A 363 -4.23 -9.64 -12.20
C HIS A 363 -3.88 -9.43 -10.72
N LEU A 364 -3.46 -10.49 -10.02
CA LEU A 364 -2.96 -10.44 -8.65
C LEU A 364 -1.47 -10.06 -8.56
N GLY A 365 -0.80 -9.79 -9.69
CA GLY A 365 0.64 -9.54 -9.72
C GLY A 365 1.50 -10.81 -9.52
N LEU A 366 0.93 -11.99 -9.73
CA LEU A 366 1.57 -13.28 -9.51
C LEU A 366 1.90 -13.98 -10.81
N VAL A 367 2.93 -14.82 -10.77
CA VAL A 367 3.30 -15.75 -11.84
C VAL A 367 3.36 -17.16 -11.25
N HIS A 368 2.79 -18.15 -11.94
CA HIS A 368 2.81 -19.53 -11.44
C HIS A 368 4.22 -20.12 -11.40
N GLY A 369 5.02 -19.89 -12.45
CA GLY A 369 6.44 -20.28 -12.52
C GLY A 369 6.74 -21.78 -12.70
N ASP A 370 5.78 -22.68 -12.44
CA ASP A 370 5.97 -24.14 -12.49
C ASP A 370 4.74 -24.89 -13.04
N ILE A 371 4.19 -24.40 -14.18
CA ILE A 371 3.11 -25.13 -14.86
C ILE A 371 3.70 -26.32 -15.60
N LYS A 372 3.24 -27.51 -15.21
CA LYS A 372 3.66 -28.77 -15.80
C LYS A 372 2.48 -29.74 -15.92
N PRO A 373 2.55 -30.75 -16.80
CA PRO A 373 1.49 -31.73 -17.00
C PRO A 373 1.12 -32.53 -15.76
#